data_ddc4366e5581cc26eef045eba0e884e3
#
_entry.id   ddc4366e5581cc26eef045eba0e884e3
#
_cell.length_a   1.000
_cell.length_b   1.000
_cell.length_c   1.000
_cell.angle_alpha   90.00
_cell.angle_beta   90.00
_cell.angle_gamma   90.00
#
_symmetry.space_group_name_H-M   'P 1'
#
loop_
_entity.id
_entity.type
_entity.pdbx_description
1 polymer ?
#
loop_
_entity_poly.entity_id
_entity_poly.type
_entity_poly.pdbx_seq_one_letter_code
_entity_poly.pdbx_strand_id
1 'polypeptide(L)'
;MGPRQKVLIVDDEPDIRELLEITLGRMKLDTYSARNAGEALALLKRETFDLCLTDMRLPDGTGLELVQHIQQRYPQVPVAMITAYGNVDTAINALKAGAFDFLSKPVDLARLRELVTSALLLPVPGGGLDRRLLGDSLPMRNLRKQIDKLARSQAPVYISGESGSGKELVARLIHDRGPRANQPFVPVNCGAIPSELMESEFFGHRKGSFSGAIEDKPGLFQAAHGGTLFLDEVADLPLPMQVKLLRAIQEKAVRSVGGQQEEVVDVRILCATHKDLGAEVAAERFRQDLYYRLNVIELRVPPLRERRDDIEPLAGHVLKRLAADTGQPEAKLHPQALDALKSYRFPGNVRELENMLERAHTLCENKQIEAGDLRLAEGNCHPEGGVPDLTQIDNLEAYLENVERQLLLQALEETRWNRTAAAQRLNLSFRSMRYRLKKFGLD
;
A
#
# COMPACT_ATOMS: atom_id res chain seq x y z
N MET A 1 2.37 -30.63 -10.26
CA MET A 1 1.60 -29.48 -10.78
C MET A 1 0.50 -29.24 -9.78
N GLY A 2 0.49 -28.09 -9.11
CA GLY A 2 -0.61 -27.69 -8.24
C GLY A 2 -1.91 -27.51 -9.04
N PRO A 3 -3.08 -27.53 -8.40
CA PRO A 3 -4.34 -27.25 -9.09
C PRO A 3 -4.25 -25.87 -9.75
N ARG A 4 -4.63 -25.78 -11.04
CA ARG A 4 -4.68 -24.50 -11.74
C ARG A 4 -5.81 -23.65 -11.16
N GLN A 5 -5.57 -22.36 -11.04
CA GLN A 5 -6.58 -21.40 -10.58
C GLN A 5 -7.71 -21.29 -11.60
N LYS A 6 -8.96 -21.22 -11.12
CA LYS A 6 -10.17 -21.26 -11.93
C LYS A 6 -10.79 -19.87 -11.99
N VAL A 7 -11.07 -19.39 -13.20
CA VAL A 7 -11.69 -18.09 -13.45
C VAL A 7 -13.05 -18.29 -14.11
N LEU A 8 -14.08 -17.71 -13.51
CA LEU A 8 -15.42 -17.63 -14.06
C LEU A 8 -15.56 -16.36 -14.92
N ILE A 9 -15.95 -16.51 -16.17
CA ILE A 9 -16.20 -15.42 -17.12
C ILE A 9 -17.70 -15.36 -17.39
N VAL A 10 -18.32 -14.20 -17.17
CA VAL A 10 -19.76 -13.99 -17.38
C VAL A 10 -19.97 -12.81 -18.31
N ASP A 11 -20.30 -13.07 -19.56
CA ASP A 11 -20.53 -12.05 -20.58
C ASP A 11 -21.47 -12.64 -21.64
N ASP A 12 -22.43 -11.90 -22.16
CA ASP A 12 -23.35 -12.39 -23.20
C ASP A 12 -22.72 -12.38 -24.60
N GLU A 13 -21.71 -11.53 -24.82
CA GLU A 13 -20.98 -11.41 -26.08
C GLU A 13 -19.98 -12.57 -26.27
N PRO A 14 -20.18 -13.46 -27.30
CA PRO A 14 -19.30 -14.61 -27.49
C PRO A 14 -17.85 -14.21 -27.79
N ASP A 15 -17.64 -13.13 -28.54
CA ASP A 15 -16.32 -12.66 -28.95
C ASP A 15 -15.50 -12.18 -27.74
N ILE A 16 -16.15 -11.55 -26.78
CA ILE A 16 -15.52 -11.10 -25.54
C ILE A 16 -15.14 -12.31 -24.69
N ARG A 17 -16.03 -13.28 -24.54
CA ARG A 17 -15.71 -14.52 -23.79
C ARG A 17 -14.53 -15.24 -24.40
N GLU A 18 -14.49 -15.42 -25.72
CA GLU A 18 -13.37 -16.08 -26.42
C GLU A 18 -12.06 -15.31 -26.22
N LEU A 19 -12.06 -13.98 -26.32
CA LEU A 19 -10.90 -13.13 -26.08
C LEU A 19 -10.34 -13.31 -24.65
N LEU A 20 -11.23 -13.33 -23.65
CA LEU A 20 -10.87 -13.53 -22.25
C LEU A 20 -10.32 -14.95 -22.01
N GLU A 21 -10.99 -15.98 -22.55
CA GLU A 21 -10.55 -17.39 -22.45
C GLU A 21 -9.14 -17.59 -23.03
N ILE A 22 -8.88 -17.07 -24.22
CA ILE A 22 -7.56 -17.15 -24.87
C ILE A 22 -6.50 -16.44 -24.02
N THR A 23 -6.82 -15.25 -23.53
CA THR A 23 -5.87 -14.44 -22.76
C THR A 23 -5.55 -15.09 -21.42
N LEU A 24 -6.55 -15.55 -20.69
CA LEU A 24 -6.38 -16.21 -19.39
C LEU A 24 -5.77 -17.62 -19.55
N GLY A 25 -6.08 -18.33 -20.62
CA GLY A 25 -5.44 -19.61 -20.96
C GLY A 25 -3.92 -19.46 -21.18
N ARG A 26 -3.48 -18.35 -21.80
CA ARG A 26 -2.04 -18.00 -21.92
C ARG A 26 -1.39 -17.72 -20.56
N MET A 27 -2.16 -17.30 -19.56
CA MET A 27 -1.72 -17.12 -18.17
C MET A 27 -1.76 -18.45 -17.37
N LYS A 28 -2.08 -19.58 -18.03
CA LYS A 28 -2.20 -20.93 -17.43
C LYS A 28 -3.34 -21.06 -16.42
N LEU A 29 -4.40 -20.27 -16.57
CA LEU A 29 -5.61 -20.33 -15.76
C LEU A 29 -6.66 -21.23 -16.44
N ASP A 30 -7.47 -21.93 -15.65
CA ASP A 30 -8.58 -22.71 -16.13
C ASP A 30 -9.83 -21.83 -16.18
N THR A 31 -10.42 -21.64 -17.36
CA THR A 31 -11.54 -20.73 -17.59
C THR A 31 -12.86 -21.48 -17.72
N TYR A 32 -13.90 -20.91 -17.13
CA TYR A 32 -15.27 -21.38 -17.21
C TYR A 32 -16.16 -20.21 -17.66
N SER A 33 -16.98 -20.41 -18.67
CA SER A 33 -17.80 -19.35 -19.27
C SER A 33 -19.27 -19.52 -18.98
N ALA A 34 -19.96 -18.41 -18.74
CA ALA A 34 -21.40 -18.31 -18.62
C ALA A 34 -21.91 -17.15 -19.49
N ARG A 35 -23.10 -17.29 -20.07
CA ARG A 35 -23.72 -16.25 -20.92
C ARG A 35 -24.65 -15.32 -20.16
N ASN A 36 -24.99 -15.69 -18.94
CA ASN A 36 -25.94 -14.99 -18.10
C ASN A 36 -25.70 -15.29 -16.62
N ALA A 37 -26.38 -14.56 -15.75
CA ALA A 37 -26.26 -14.74 -14.29
C ALA A 37 -26.73 -16.11 -13.82
N GLY A 38 -27.77 -16.67 -14.42
CA GLY A 38 -28.31 -17.99 -14.05
C GLY A 38 -27.31 -19.12 -14.30
N GLU A 39 -26.62 -19.12 -15.46
CA GLU A 39 -25.53 -20.07 -15.75
C GLU A 39 -24.34 -19.88 -14.78
N ALA A 40 -23.96 -18.62 -14.50
CA ALA A 40 -22.89 -18.31 -13.54
C ALA A 40 -23.19 -18.86 -12.13
N LEU A 41 -24.41 -18.66 -11.65
CA LEU A 41 -24.83 -19.17 -10.35
C LEU A 41 -24.88 -20.70 -10.29
N ALA A 42 -25.21 -21.36 -11.42
CA ALA A 42 -25.20 -22.83 -11.51
C ALA A 42 -23.75 -23.37 -11.43
N LEU A 43 -22.78 -22.68 -12.07
CA LEU A 43 -21.36 -23.01 -11.98
C LEU A 43 -20.80 -22.78 -10.58
N LEU A 44 -21.11 -21.65 -9.92
CA LEU A 44 -20.69 -21.34 -8.56
C LEU A 44 -21.18 -22.36 -7.51
N LYS A 45 -22.29 -23.07 -7.78
CA LYS A 45 -22.76 -24.16 -6.91
C LYS A 45 -22.00 -25.48 -7.09
N ARG A 46 -21.35 -25.68 -8.24
CA ARG A 46 -20.70 -26.94 -8.60
C ARG A 46 -19.19 -26.89 -8.43
N GLU A 47 -18.59 -25.72 -8.63
CA GLU A 47 -17.16 -25.52 -8.70
C GLU A 47 -16.76 -24.36 -7.78
N THR A 48 -15.51 -24.39 -7.33
CA THR A 48 -14.89 -23.26 -6.64
C THR A 48 -14.08 -22.44 -7.63
N PHE A 49 -14.19 -21.11 -7.52
CA PHE A 49 -13.47 -20.18 -8.39
C PHE A 49 -12.56 -19.28 -7.57
N ASP A 50 -11.44 -18.90 -8.19
CA ASP A 50 -10.45 -17.98 -7.61
C ASP A 50 -10.68 -16.54 -8.07
N LEU A 51 -11.48 -16.33 -9.14
CA LEU A 51 -11.84 -15.03 -9.68
C LEU A 51 -13.14 -15.16 -10.49
N CYS A 52 -13.98 -14.11 -10.47
CA CYS A 52 -15.09 -13.93 -11.39
C CYS A 52 -14.91 -12.61 -12.16
N LEU A 53 -15.02 -12.69 -13.50
CA LEU A 53 -15.10 -11.54 -14.39
C LEU A 53 -16.53 -11.48 -14.93
N THR A 54 -17.26 -10.39 -14.69
CA THR A 54 -18.67 -10.29 -15.13
C THR A 54 -18.92 -9.02 -15.92
N ASP A 55 -19.69 -9.11 -17.00
CA ASP A 55 -20.21 -7.92 -17.65
C ASP A 55 -21.23 -7.21 -16.73
N MET A 56 -21.35 -5.92 -16.92
CA MET A 56 -22.33 -5.06 -16.27
C MET A 56 -23.76 -5.43 -16.67
N ARG A 57 -23.99 -5.70 -17.97
CA ARG A 57 -25.30 -6.03 -18.52
C ARG A 57 -25.36 -7.50 -18.90
N LEU A 58 -26.31 -8.20 -18.32
CA LEU A 58 -26.55 -9.60 -18.63
C LEU A 58 -28.00 -9.76 -19.13
N PRO A 59 -28.30 -10.75 -19.97
CA PRO A 59 -29.64 -10.95 -20.55
C PRO A 59 -30.75 -11.18 -19.52
N ASP A 60 -30.38 -11.71 -18.34
CA ASP A 60 -31.30 -12.12 -17.27
C ASP A 60 -31.18 -11.27 -16.00
N GLY A 61 -30.44 -10.13 -16.06
CA GLY A 61 -30.25 -9.23 -14.93
C GLY A 61 -29.06 -8.31 -15.10
N THR A 62 -28.53 -7.83 -13.99
CA THR A 62 -27.35 -6.96 -13.97
C THR A 62 -26.15 -7.68 -13.36
N GLY A 63 -24.95 -7.40 -13.89
CA GLY A 63 -23.71 -7.89 -13.26
C GLY A 63 -23.56 -7.42 -11.82
N LEU A 64 -24.15 -6.28 -11.45
CA LEU A 64 -24.18 -5.77 -10.07
C LEU A 64 -24.90 -6.71 -9.12
N GLU A 65 -26.05 -7.25 -9.51
CA GLU A 65 -26.81 -8.23 -8.73
C GLU A 65 -26.01 -9.53 -8.55
N LEU A 66 -25.30 -9.95 -9.60
CA LEU A 66 -24.41 -11.11 -9.53
C LEU A 66 -23.25 -10.86 -8.55
N VAL A 67 -22.61 -9.67 -8.60
CA VAL A 67 -21.55 -9.27 -7.67
C VAL A 67 -22.07 -9.32 -6.24
N GLN A 68 -23.22 -8.70 -5.94
CA GLN A 68 -23.83 -8.73 -4.60
C GLN A 68 -24.13 -10.15 -4.12
N HIS A 69 -24.64 -11.00 -5.00
CA HIS A 69 -24.91 -12.40 -4.67
C HIS A 69 -23.63 -13.17 -4.34
N ILE A 70 -22.56 -12.97 -5.14
CA ILE A 70 -21.27 -13.61 -4.90
C ILE A 70 -20.67 -13.11 -3.56
N GLN A 71 -20.73 -11.81 -3.28
CA GLN A 71 -20.23 -11.26 -2.04
C GLN A 71 -20.95 -11.79 -0.80
N GLN A 72 -22.26 -12.07 -0.90
CA GLN A 72 -23.05 -12.62 0.20
C GLN A 72 -22.84 -14.11 0.41
N ARG A 73 -22.74 -14.91 -0.67
CA ARG A 73 -22.70 -16.37 -0.62
C ARG A 73 -21.32 -16.99 -0.80
N TYR A 74 -20.44 -16.29 -1.52
CA TYR A 74 -19.09 -16.73 -1.90
C TYR A 74 -18.07 -15.61 -1.70
N PRO A 75 -17.96 -15.03 -0.48
CA PRO A 75 -17.15 -13.84 -0.22
C PRO A 75 -15.65 -14.03 -0.49
N GLN A 76 -15.21 -15.28 -0.63
CA GLN A 76 -13.84 -15.65 -0.99
C GLN A 76 -13.53 -15.44 -2.48
N VAL A 77 -14.55 -15.30 -3.34
CA VAL A 77 -14.35 -15.14 -4.79
C VAL A 77 -14.29 -13.65 -5.12
N PRO A 78 -13.13 -13.09 -5.45
CA PRO A 78 -13.03 -11.72 -5.93
C PRO A 78 -13.78 -11.58 -7.26
N VAL A 79 -14.50 -10.48 -7.41
CA VAL A 79 -15.25 -10.21 -8.64
C VAL A 79 -14.78 -8.92 -9.25
N ALA A 80 -14.39 -8.96 -10.55
CA ALA A 80 -14.15 -7.75 -11.32
C ALA A 80 -15.22 -7.57 -12.39
N MET A 81 -15.59 -6.32 -12.65
CA MET A 81 -16.64 -6.00 -13.60
C MET A 81 -16.07 -5.50 -14.92
N ILE A 82 -16.66 -5.93 -16.03
CA ILE A 82 -16.34 -5.45 -17.37
C ILE A 82 -17.50 -4.55 -17.83
N THR A 83 -17.23 -3.37 -18.35
CA THR A 83 -18.28 -2.41 -18.72
C THR A 83 -18.00 -1.71 -20.05
N ALA A 84 -19.03 -1.59 -20.89
CA ALA A 84 -18.95 -0.87 -22.16
C ALA A 84 -18.91 0.67 -21.99
N TYR A 85 -19.30 1.18 -20.83
CA TYR A 85 -19.29 2.60 -20.53
C TYR A 85 -18.20 2.92 -19.54
N GLY A 86 -17.15 3.60 -20.02
CA GLY A 86 -16.05 4.13 -19.20
C GLY A 86 -16.47 5.27 -18.25
N ASN A 87 -17.75 5.37 -17.88
CA ASN A 87 -18.24 6.31 -16.90
C ASN A 87 -17.78 5.89 -15.51
N VAL A 88 -17.12 6.81 -14.82
CA VAL A 88 -16.62 6.68 -13.46
C VAL A 88 -17.70 6.18 -12.51
N ASP A 89 -18.96 6.58 -12.73
CA ASP A 89 -20.11 6.17 -11.89
C ASP A 89 -20.41 4.67 -11.96
N THR A 90 -20.26 4.07 -13.13
CA THR A 90 -20.48 2.63 -13.32
C THR A 90 -19.39 1.81 -12.60
N ALA A 91 -18.16 2.26 -12.70
CA ALA A 91 -17.03 1.68 -11.99
C ALA A 91 -17.20 1.73 -10.47
N ILE A 92 -17.64 2.86 -9.97
CA ILE A 92 -17.88 3.09 -8.55
C ILE A 92 -19.04 2.24 -8.03
N ASN A 93 -20.11 2.08 -8.80
CA ASN A 93 -21.23 1.21 -8.42
C ASN A 93 -20.80 -0.27 -8.37
N ALA A 94 -19.90 -0.69 -9.26
CA ALA A 94 -19.28 -2.01 -9.21
C ALA A 94 -18.49 -2.21 -7.90
N LEU A 95 -17.62 -1.27 -7.56
CA LEU A 95 -16.83 -1.32 -6.31
C LEU A 95 -17.72 -1.29 -5.06
N LYS A 96 -18.81 -0.50 -5.07
CA LYS A 96 -19.78 -0.46 -3.95
C LYS A 96 -20.59 -1.75 -3.82
N ALA A 97 -20.90 -2.41 -4.93
CA ALA A 97 -21.56 -3.72 -4.91
C ALA A 97 -20.64 -4.82 -4.38
N GLY A 98 -19.35 -4.52 -4.20
CA GLY A 98 -18.34 -5.43 -3.69
C GLY A 98 -17.39 -5.97 -4.77
N ALA A 99 -17.44 -5.47 -6.02
CA ALA A 99 -16.40 -5.75 -7.00
C ALA A 99 -15.07 -5.18 -6.51
N PHE A 100 -13.98 -5.91 -6.71
CA PHE A 100 -12.66 -5.44 -6.27
C PHE A 100 -12.03 -4.47 -7.30
N ASP A 101 -12.39 -4.57 -8.59
CA ASP A 101 -11.93 -3.68 -9.65
C ASP A 101 -12.87 -3.75 -10.88
N PHE A 102 -12.59 -2.95 -11.89
CA PHE A 102 -13.35 -2.94 -13.15
C PHE A 102 -12.45 -2.74 -14.37
N LEU A 103 -12.96 -3.15 -15.55
CA LEU A 103 -12.35 -2.97 -16.86
C LEU A 103 -13.33 -2.31 -17.81
N SER A 104 -12.88 -1.37 -18.63
CA SER A 104 -13.68 -0.78 -19.72
C SER A 104 -13.55 -1.59 -21.00
N LYS A 105 -14.65 -1.76 -21.74
CA LYS A 105 -14.64 -2.21 -23.14
C LYS A 105 -14.27 -1.02 -24.05
N PRO A 106 -13.40 -1.15 -25.05
CA PRO A 106 -12.70 -2.39 -25.44
C PRO A 106 -11.66 -2.82 -24.40
N VAL A 107 -11.58 -4.14 -24.14
CA VAL A 107 -10.74 -4.70 -23.08
C VAL A 107 -9.27 -4.54 -23.44
N ASP A 108 -8.54 -3.74 -22.66
CA ASP A 108 -7.09 -3.66 -22.73
C ASP A 108 -6.48 -4.92 -22.09
N LEU A 109 -5.74 -5.70 -22.90
CA LEU A 109 -5.14 -6.96 -22.45
C LEU A 109 -4.02 -6.78 -21.44
N ALA A 110 -3.33 -5.63 -21.42
CA ALA A 110 -2.30 -5.35 -20.42
C ALA A 110 -2.99 -5.10 -19.07
N ARG A 111 -4.00 -4.25 -19.05
CA ARG A 111 -4.82 -3.96 -17.87
C ARG A 111 -5.56 -5.19 -17.34
N LEU A 112 -6.07 -6.06 -18.23
CA LEU A 112 -6.68 -7.34 -17.83
C LEU A 112 -5.68 -8.23 -17.09
N ARG A 113 -4.43 -8.34 -17.58
CA ARG A 113 -3.40 -9.17 -16.94
C ARG A 113 -3.01 -8.62 -15.56
N GLU A 114 -2.84 -7.31 -15.44
CA GLU A 114 -2.57 -6.66 -14.15
C GLU A 114 -3.71 -6.93 -13.16
N LEU A 115 -4.95 -6.73 -13.59
CA LEU A 115 -6.14 -6.95 -12.78
C LEU A 115 -6.24 -8.41 -12.31
N VAL A 116 -6.10 -9.36 -13.22
CA VAL A 116 -6.18 -10.79 -12.91
C VAL A 116 -5.06 -11.20 -11.96
N THR A 117 -3.83 -10.73 -12.21
CA THR A 117 -2.70 -10.99 -11.30
C THR A 117 -2.97 -10.43 -9.91
N SER A 118 -3.45 -9.19 -9.82
CA SER A 118 -3.81 -8.57 -8.54
C SER A 118 -4.94 -9.31 -7.83
N ALA A 119 -5.97 -9.76 -8.58
CA ALA A 119 -7.10 -10.50 -8.02
C ALA A 119 -6.70 -11.85 -7.44
N LEU A 120 -5.86 -12.58 -8.17
CA LEU A 120 -5.38 -13.90 -7.75
C LEU A 120 -4.31 -13.81 -6.65
N LEU A 121 -3.70 -12.65 -6.45
CA LEU A 121 -2.81 -12.33 -5.33
C LEU A 121 -3.57 -11.78 -4.10
N LEU A 122 -4.86 -11.43 -4.26
CA LEU A 122 -5.68 -11.01 -3.12
C LEU A 122 -5.89 -12.20 -2.18
N PRO A 123 -5.61 -12.05 -0.88
CA PRO A 123 -5.97 -13.08 0.09
C PRO A 123 -7.48 -13.27 0.09
N VAL A 124 -7.93 -14.51 -0.02
CA VAL A 124 -9.35 -14.89 0.08
C VAL A 124 -9.93 -14.30 1.36
N PRO A 125 -11.07 -13.55 1.34
CA PRO A 125 -11.77 -13.12 2.54
C PRO A 125 -12.30 -14.37 3.27
N GLY A 126 -11.58 -14.82 4.29
CA GLY A 126 -11.86 -16.07 5.02
C GLY A 126 -10.61 -16.90 5.32
N GLY A 127 -9.58 -16.83 4.48
CA GLY A 127 -8.20 -17.13 4.88
C GLY A 127 -7.73 -15.93 5.68
N GLY A 128 -7.70 -16.04 7.02
CA GLY A 128 -7.28 -14.93 7.87
C GLY A 128 -5.94 -14.40 7.36
N LEU A 129 -5.97 -13.23 6.72
CA LEU A 129 -4.81 -12.37 6.72
C LEU A 129 -4.34 -12.39 8.16
N ASP A 130 -3.13 -12.87 8.39
CA ASP A 130 -2.52 -12.75 9.70
C ASP A 130 -2.36 -11.24 9.95
N ARG A 131 -3.48 -10.60 10.35
CA ARG A 131 -3.59 -9.17 10.70
C ARG A 131 -2.80 -8.87 11.96
N ARG A 132 -1.82 -9.74 12.25
CA ARG A 132 -0.94 -9.58 13.39
C ARG A 132 0.12 -8.57 13.03
N LEU A 133 0.21 -7.57 13.84
CA LEU A 133 1.35 -6.68 13.81
C LEU A 133 2.58 -7.48 14.26
N LEU A 134 3.35 -7.99 13.29
CA LEU A 134 4.51 -8.83 13.54
C LEU A 134 5.67 -8.03 14.14
N GLY A 135 6.54 -8.75 14.86
CA GLY A 135 7.71 -8.19 15.51
C GLY A 135 7.54 -8.06 17.03
N ASP A 136 8.58 -8.37 17.79
CA ASP A 136 8.61 -8.33 19.25
C ASP A 136 9.65 -7.36 19.81
N SER A 137 10.22 -6.51 18.95
CA SER A 137 11.10 -5.43 19.37
C SER A 137 10.42 -4.48 20.36
N LEU A 138 11.21 -3.79 21.16
CA LEU A 138 10.69 -2.84 22.16
C LEU A 138 9.79 -1.75 21.52
N PRO A 139 10.14 -1.13 20.37
CA PRO A 139 9.26 -0.18 19.69
C PRO A 139 7.89 -0.80 19.32
N MET A 140 7.87 -2.04 18.83
CA MET A 140 6.62 -2.70 18.43
C MET A 140 5.75 -3.12 19.61
N ARG A 141 6.37 -3.53 20.72
CA ARG A 141 5.62 -3.78 21.97
C ARG A 141 4.99 -2.50 22.53
N ASN A 142 5.69 -1.38 22.47
CA ASN A 142 5.15 -0.08 22.87
C ASN A 142 4.02 0.37 21.95
N LEU A 143 4.18 0.21 20.64
CA LEU A 143 3.14 0.52 19.67
C LEU A 143 1.85 -0.29 19.93
N ARG A 144 1.96 -1.61 20.20
CA ARG A 144 0.79 -2.45 20.54
C ARG A 144 0.07 -1.95 21.79
N LYS A 145 0.82 -1.58 22.84
CA LYS A 145 0.22 -1.02 24.06
C LYS A 145 -0.51 0.29 23.80
N GLN A 146 0.01 1.14 22.91
CA GLN A 146 -0.65 2.37 22.50
C GLN A 146 -1.90 2.08 21.66
N ILE A 147 -1.86 1.13 20.71
CA ILE A 147 -3.02 0.69 19.94
C ILE A 147 -4.14 0.23 20.88
N ASP A 148 -3.84 -0.61 21.88
CA ASP A 148 -4.85 -1.12 22.83
C ASP A 148 -5.52 0.00 23.65
N LYS A 149 -4.76 1.05 24.01
CA LYS A 149 -5.32 2.23 24.66
C LYS A 149 -6.19 3.04 23.72
N LEU A 150 -5.70 3.29 22.50
CA LEU A 150 -6.38 4.11 21.50
C LEU A 150 -7.62 3.44 20.92
N ALA A 151 -7.65 2.11 20.87
CA ALA A 151 -8.81 1.36 20.41
C ALA A 151 -10.09 1.69 21.20
N ARG A 152 -9.96 1.96 22.49
CA ARG A 152 -11.08 2.32 23.38
C ARG A 152 -11.55 3.77 23.24
N SER A 153 -10.69 4.66 22.72
CA SER A 153 -11.00 6.08 22.51
C SER A 153 -11.85 6.27 21.26
N GLN A 154 -12.71 7.29 21.25
CA GLN A 154 -13.44 7.74 20.05
C GLN A 154 -12.80 9.00 19.43
N ALA A 155 -11.73 9.51 20.02
CA ALA A 155 -11.02 10.67 19.51
C ALA A 155 -10.37 10.37 18.15
N PRO A 156 -10.21 11.37 17.28
CA PRO A 156 -9.40 11.27 16.09
C PRO A 156 -7.96 10.85 16.44
N VAL A 157 -7.39 9.96 15.61
CA VAL A 157 -6.01 9.50 15.77
C VAL A 157 -5.25 9.78 14.48
N TYR A 158 -4.14 10.49 14.63
CA TYR A 158 -3.18 10.73 13.57
C TYR A 158 -2.05 9.70 13.63
N ILE A 159 -1.91 8.90 12.58
CA ILE A 159 -0.90 7.84 12.48
C ILE A 159 0.25 8.36 11.60
N SER A 160 1.34 8.74 12.23
CA SER A 160 2.54 9.22 11.55
C SER A 160 3.51 8.06 11.29
N GLY A 161 4.27 8.14 10.19
CA GLY A 161 5.30 7.17 9.85
C GLY A 161 5.58 7.09 8.37
N GLU A 162 6.75 6.59 8.03
CA GLU A 162 7.22 6.49 6.65
C GLU A 162 6.33 5.60 5.77
N SER A 163 6.43 5.78 4.45
CA SER A 163 5.74 4.91 3.49
C SER A 163 6.15 3.45 3.69
N GLY A 164 5.18 2.53 3.59
CA GLY A 164 5.43 1.09 3.76
C GLY A 164 5.71 0.62 5.20
N SER A 165 5.58 1.49 6.22
CA SER A 165 5.81 1.11 7.64
C SER A 165 4.67 0.29 8.27
N GLY A 166 3.47 0.25 7.64
CA GLY A 166 2.30 -0.50 8.11
C GLY A 166 1.22 0.36 8.77
N LYS A 167 1.11 1.66 8.43
CA LYS A 167 0.10 2.60 8.99
C LYS A 167 -1.34 2.11 8.83
N GLU A 168 -1.70 1.55 7.67
CA GLU A 168 -3.05 1.02 7.44
C GLU A 168 -3.36 -0.17 8.36
N LEU A 169 -2.40 -1.08 8.56
CA LEU A 169 -2.57 -2.20 9.48
C LEU A 169 -2.80 -1.72 10.92
N VAL A 170 -2.08 -0.68 11.33
CA VAL A 170 -2.28 -0.03 12.64
C VAL A 170 -3.68 0.56 12.76
N ALA A 171 -4.17 1.27 11.73
CA ALA A 171 -5.53 1.82 11.72
C ALA A 171 -6.60 0.73 11.83
N ARG A 172 -6.45 -0.37 11.09
CA ARG A 172 -7.34 -1.54 11.18
C ARG A 172 -7.34 -2.15 12.57
N LEU A 173 -6.17 -2.34 13.19
CA LEU A 173 -6.08 -2.88 14.54
C LEU A 173 -6.72 -1.98 15.59
N ILE A 174 -6.64 -0.65 15.45
CA ILE A 174 -7.34 0.30 16.31
C ILE A 174 -8.86 0.13 16.18
N HIS A 175 -9.35 -0.09 14.96
CA HIS A 175 -10.77 -0.34 14.71
C HIS A 175 -11.21 -1.71 15.26
N ASP A 176 -10.51 -2.79 14.87
CA ASP A 176 -10.86 -4.17 15.19
C ASP A 176 -10.84 -4.46 16.70
N ARG A 177 -10.04 -3.71 17.49
CA ARG A 177 -9.98 -3.80 18.95
C ARG A 177 -10.88 -2.79 19.68
N GLY A 178 -11.57 -1.95 18.92
CA GLY A 178 -12.44 -0.89 19.43
C GLY A 178 -13.90 -1.29 19.56
N PRO A 179 -14.75 -0.43 20.15
CA PRO A 179 -16.18 -0.69 20.31
C PRO A 179 -16.94 -0.70 18.97
N ARG A 180 -16.32 -0.24 17.88
CA ARG A 180 -16.89 -0.25 16.53
C ARG A 180 -16.36 -1.41 15.66
N ALA A 181 -15.75 -2.45 16.23
CA ALA A 181 -15.12 -3.55 15.49
C ALA A 181 -16.08 -4.29 14.53
N ASN A 182 -17.37 -4.34 14.85
CA ASN A 182 -18.41 -4.96 14.03
C ASN A 182 -19.10 -3.95 13.08
N GLN A 183 -18.64 -2.71 13.03
CA GLN A 183 -19.16 -1.64 12.18
C GLN A 183 -18.28 -1.44 10.95
N PRO A 184 -18.70 -0.67 9.93
CA PRO A 184 -17.92 -0.46 8.74
C PRO A 184 -16.54 0.17 9.04
N PHE A 185 -15.50 -0.37 8.41
CA PHE A 185 -14.18 0.27 8.30
C PHE A 185 -13.98 0.67 6.84
N VAL A 186 -13.98 1.97 6.58
CA VAL A 186 -13.88 2.54 5.23
C VAL A 186 -12.50 3.17 5.04
N PRO A 187 -11.55 2.47 4.39
CA PRO A 187 -10.25 3.02 4.07
C PRO A 187 -10.34 3.86 2.78
N VAL A 188 -9.66 4.99 2.77
CA VAL A 188 -9.59 5.92 1.64
C VAL A 188 -8.18 6.41 1.48
N ASN A 189 -7.59 6.21 0.31
CA ASN A 189 -6.32 6.84 -0.04
C ASN A 189 -6.60 8.19 -0.72
N CYS A 190 -6.31 9.30 -0.02
CA CYS A 190 -6.59 10.64 -0.51
C CYS A 190 -5.78 10.99 -1.77
N GLY A 191 -4.56 10.48 -1.92
CA GLY A 191 -3.73 10.71 -3.10
C GLY A 191 -4.18 9.96 -4.36
N ALA A 192 -5.02 8.92 -4.20
CA ALA A 192 -5.51 8.11 -5.32
C ALA A 192 -6.78 8.66 -5.98
N ILE A 193 -7.47 9.62 -5.35
CA ILE A 193 -8.72 10.18 -5.86
C ILE A 193 -8.42 11.47 -6.66
N PRO A 194 -8.84 11.56 -7.94
CA PRO A 194 -8.74 12.81 -8.70
C PRO A 194 -9.43 13.97 -7.99
N SER A 195 -8.83 15.17 -8.02
CA SER A 195 -9.30 16.35 -7.30
C SER A 195 -10.75 16.73 -7.63
N GLU A 196 -11.15 16.57 -8.90
CA GLU A 196 -12.50 16.90 -9.40
C GLU A 196 -13.58 15.95 -8.85
N LEU A 197 -13.22 14.72 -8.51
CA LEU A 197 -14.13 13.69 -8.01
C LEU A 197 -14.18 13.62 -6.49
N MET A 198 -13.17 14.17 -5.84
CA MET A 198 -12.93 14.00 -4.41
C MET A 198 -14.14 14.45 -3.57
N GLU A 199 -14.77 15.58 -3.91
CA GLU A 199 -15.95 16.06 -3.19
C GLU A 199 -17.12 15.08 -3.30
N SER A 200 -17.40 14.61 -4.51
CA SER A 200 -18.46 13.65 -4.78
C SER A 200 -18.21 12.31 -4.09
N GLU A 201 -16.94 11.84 -4.05
CA GLU A 201 -16.59 10.61 -3.35
C GLU A 201 -16.76 10.73 -1.85
N PHE A 202 -16.29 11.81 -1.24
CA PHE A 202 -16.36 11.99 0.20
C PHE A 202 -17.78 12.21 0.73
N PHE A 203 -18.55 13.10 0.05
CA PHE A 203 -19.84 13.58 0.57
C PHE A 203 -21.05 13.08 -0.20
N GLY A 204 -20.82 12.37 -1.32
CA GLY A 204 -21.89 11.94 -2.21
C GLY A 204 -22.42 13.05 -3.10
N HIS A 205 -23.31 12.69 -4.03
CA HIS A 205 -23.95 13.64 -4.92
C HIS A 205 -25.39 13.27 -5.25
N ARG A 206 -26.18 14.27 -5.63
CA ARG A 206 -27.52 14.09 -6.15
C ARG A 206 -27.50 14.04 -7.66
N LYS A 207 -28.45 13.30 -8.24
CA LYS A 207 -28.67 13.24 -9.69
C LYS A 207 -28.75 14.63 -10.31
N GLY A 208 -27.97 14.86 -11.39
CA GLY A 208 -27.96 16.13 -12.11
C GLY A 208 -27.11 17.24 -11.49
N SER A 209 -26.34 16.96 -10.43
CA SER A 209 -25.50 17.97 -9.77
C SER A 209 -24.28 18.39 -10.60
N PHE A 210 -23.84 17.56 -11.52
CA PHE A 210 -22.78 17.84 -12.52
C PHE A 210 -22.98 16.99 -13.78
N SER A 211 -22.24 17.30 -14.86
CA SER A 211 -22.29 16.50 -16.11
C SER A 211 -21.72 15.10 -15.85
N GLY A 212 -22.56 14.10 -15.64
CA GLY A 212 -22.16 12.73 -15.26
C GLY A 212 -22.86 12.21 -14.00
N ALA A 213 -23.54 13.06 -13.24
CA ALA A 213 -24.35 12.65 -12.09
C ALA A 213 -25.70 12.06 -12.54
N ILE A 214 -25.67 10.79 -13.01
CA ILE A 214 -26.84 10.10 -13.56
C ILE A 214 -27.79 9.66 -12.46
N GLU A 215 -27.28 9.33 -11.27
CA GLU A 215 -28.01 8.81 -10.12
C GLU A 215 -27.53 9.49 -8.82
N ASP A 216 -28.32 9.34 -7.75
CA ASP A 216 -27.89 9.74 -6.40
C ASP A 216 -26.82 8.76 -5.90
N LYS A 217 -25.71 9.31 -5.36
CA LYS A 217 -24.61 8.50 -4.83
C LYS A 217 -24.31 8.89 -3.39
N PRO A 218 -24.39 7.97 -2.41
CA PRO A 218 -23.90 8.21 -1.06
C PRO A 218 -22.37 8.33 -1.07
N GLY A 219 -21.82 9.21 -0.22
CA GLY A 219 -20.38 9.38 -0.07
C GLY A 219 -19.76 8.45 0.96
N LEU A 220 -18.43 8.57 1.09
CA LEU A 220 -17.65 7.77 2.04
C LEU A 220 -18.03 8.03 3.50
N PHE A 221 -18.43 9.26 3.85
CA PHE A 221 -18.93 9.55 5.19
C PHE A 221 -20.22 8.82 5.52
N GLN A 222 -21.16 8.74 4.57
CA GLN A 222 -22.38 7.97 4.75
C GLN A 222 -22.09 6.47 4.82
N ALA A 223 -21.18 5.98 3.99
CA ALA A 223 -20.75 4.58 4.01
C ALA A 223 -20.06 4.18 5.32
N ALA A 224 -19.38 5.13 5.97
CA ALA A 224 -18.70 4.94 7.24
C ALA A 224 -19.60 5.21 8.47
N HIS A 225 -20.88 5.53 8.28
CA HIS A 225 -21.79 5.86 9.38
C HIS A 225 -21.87 4.73 10.43
N GLY A 226 -21.76 5.07 11.69
CA GLY A 226 -21.65 4.13 12.82
C GLY A 226 -20.27 3.50 12.99
N GLY A 227 -19.40 3.59 11.97
CA GLY A 227 -18.11 2.93 11.87
C GLY A 227 -16.90 3.85 11.98
N THR A 228 -15.88 3.56 11.17
CA THR A 228 -14.60 4.28 11.14
C THR A 228 -14.24 4.63 9.70
N LEU A 229 -13.89 5.89 9.45
CA LEU A 229 -13.30 6.37 8.21
C LEU A 229 -11.79 6.52 8.41
N PHE A 230 -11.01 5.83 7.60
CA PHE A 230 -9.57 5.91 7.61
C PHE A 230 -9.08 6.67 6.38
N LEU A 231 -8.46 7.83 6.60
CA LEU A 231 -7.92 8.72 5.58
C LEU A 231 -6.42 8.47 5.46
N ASP A 232 -6.00 7.68 4.47
CA ASP A 232 -4.57 7.51 4.18
C ASP A 232 -4.08 8.64 3.27
N GLU A 233 -2.84 9.08 3.49
CA GLU A 233 -2.19 10.21 2.85
C GLU A 233 -3.04 11.50 2.92
N VAL A 234 -3.53 11.81 4.11
CA VAL A 234 -4.41 12.98 4.35
C VAL A 234 -3.76 14.31 3.98
N ALA A 235 -2.43 14.39 3.96
CA ALA A 235 -1.67 15.56 3.52
C ALA A 235 -1.83 15.87 2.02
N ASP A 236 -2.32 14.91 1.22
CA ASP A 236 -2.53 15.11 -0.22
C ASP A 236 -3.90 15.72 -0.55
N LEU A 237 -4.73 15.97 0.46
CA LEU A 237 -6.02 16.65 0.27
C LEU A 237 -5.83 18.09 -0.20
N PRO A 238 -6.49 18.53 -1.30
CA PRO A 238 -6.51 19.92 -1.72
C PRO A 238 -7.13 20.84 -0.65
N LEU A 239 -6.64 22.07 -0.54
CA LEU A 239 -7.13 23.05 0.46
C LEU A 239 -8.66 23.20 0.49
N PRO A 240 -9.40 23.26 -0.65
CA PRO A 240 -10.86 23.31 -0.63
C PRO A 240 -11.50 22.09 0.05
N MET A 241 -10.92 20.91 -0.14
CA MET A 241 -11.40 19.68 0.49
C MET A 241 -11.11 19.63 1.98
N GLN A 242 -9.99 20.19 2.42
CA GLN A 242 -9.65 20.32 3.84
C GLN A 242 -10.70 21.14 4.60
N VAL A 243 -11.26 22.21 3.98
CA VAL A 243 -12.34 23.01 4.57
C VAL A 243 -13.61 22.18 4.77
N LYS A 244 -13.98 21.40 3.77
CA LYS A 244 -15.19 20.55 3.81
C LYS A 244 -15.03 19.41 4.80
N LEU A 245 -13.85 18.79 4.83
CA LEU A 245 -13.51 17.75 5.80
C LEU A 245 -13.60 18.29 7.24
N LEU A 246 -13.04 19.47 7.49
CA LEU A 246 -13.12 20.10 8.80
C LEU A 246 -14.57 20.30 9.26
N ARG A 247 -15.44 20.82 8.39
CA ARG A 247 -16.87 20.99 8.69
C ARG A 247 -17.53 19.66 9.02
N ALA A 248 -17.33 18.63 8.19
CA ALA A 248 -17.90 17.31 8.42
C ALA A 248 -17.50 16.71 9.79
N ILE A 249 -16.24 16.92 10.21
CA ILE A 249 -15.75 16.45 11.52
C ILE A 249 -16.31 17.27 12.68
N GLN A 250 -16.50 18.59 12.49
CA GLN A 250 -16.98 19.50 13.55
C GLN A 250 -18.49 19.36 13.76
N GLU A 251 -19.24 19.39 12.67
CA GLU A 251 -20.73 19.44 12.67
C GLU A 251 -21.31 18.02 12.77
N LYS A 252 -20.49 16.98 12.54
CA LYS A 252 -20.94 15.58 12.45
C LYS A 252 -22.09 15.41 11.46
N ALA A 253 -22.07 16.20 10.42
CA ALA A 253 -23.03 16.18 9.35
C ALA A 253 -22.35 16.44 8.01
N VAL A 254 -22.92 15.89 6.95
CA VAL A 254 -22.41 16.04 5.59
C VAL A 254 -23.54 16.44 4.67
N ARG A 255 -23.17 17.18 3.61
CA ARG A 255 -24.09 17.60 2.57
C ARG A 255 -23.62 17.10 1.23
N SER A 256 -24.47 16.32 0.55
CA SER A 256 -24.18 15.81 -0.79
C SER A 256 -24.08 16.94 -1.81
N VAL A 257 -23.25 16.79 -2.83
CA VAL A 257 -23.14 17.77 -3.94
C VAL A 257 -24.49 17.88 -4.63
N GLY A 258 -24.99 19.13 -4.79
CA GLY A 258 -26.34 19.40 -5.31
C GLY A 258 -27.47 19.16 -4.32
N GLY A 259 -27.19 18.64 -3.13
CA GLY A 259 -28.18 18.45 -2.07
C GLY A 259 -28.43 19.73 -1.26
N GLN A 260 -29.62 19.86 -0.66
CA GLN A 260 -29.95 21.00 0.23
C GLN A 260 -29.99 20.58 1.70
N GLN A 261 -30.14 19.29 1.99
CA GLN A 261 -30.24 18.76 3.34
C GLN A 261 -28.90 18.25 3.85
N GLU A 262 -28.65 18.46 5.12
CA GLU A 262 -27.52 17.89 5.84
C GLU A 262 -27.95 16.54 6.43
N GLU A 263 -27.07 15.54 6.32
CA GLU A 263 -27.24 14.22 6.90
C GLU A 263 -26.29 14.07 8.09
N VAL A 264 -26.83 13.73 9.25
CA VAL A 264 -26.01 13.48 10.44
C VAL A 264 -25.22 12.19 10.26
N VAL A 265 -23.91 12.26 10.49
CA VAL A 265 -23.01 11.12 10.40
C VAL A 265 -22.21 10.96 11.70
N ASP A 266 -22.28 9.76 12.27
CA ASP A 266 -21.44 9.40 13.42
C ASP A 266 -20.29 8.52 12.92
N VAL A 267 -19.13 9.16 12.72
CA VAL A 267 -17.96 8.49 12.13
C VAL A 267 -16.74 8.75 13.01
N ARG A 268 -16.02 7.68 13.38
CA ARG A 268 -14.70 7.80 13.98
C ARG A 268 -13.68 8.07 12.89
N ILE A 269 -12.84 9.09 13.06
CA ILE A 269 -11.80 9.45 12.10
C ILE A 269 -10.45 8.89 12.55
N LEU A 270 -9.80 8.15 11.67
CA LEU A 270 -8.38 7.81 11.73
C LEU A 270 -7.72 8.42 10.49
N CYS A 271 -6.55 9.00 10.61
CA CYS A 271 -5.83 9.53 9.46
C CYS A 271 -4.36 9.13 9.51
N ALA A 272 -3.74 9.02 8.34
CA ALA A 272 -2.34 8.70 8.20
C ALA A 272 -1.70 9.53 7.09
N THR A 273 -0.41 9.78 7.21
CA THR A 273 0.45 10.31 6.14
C THR A 273 1.92 10.01 6.44
N HIS A 274 2.73 10.02 5.40
CA HIS A 274 4.18 9.95 5.51
C HIS A 274 4.83 11.33 5.62
N LYS A 275 4.07 12.42 5.32
CA LYS A 275 4.54 13.81 5.40
C LYS A 275 4.41 14.34 6.83
N ASP A 276 5.29 15.26 7.18
CA ASP A 276 5.17 16.01 8.43
C ASP A 276 4.06 17.07 8.28
N LEU A 277 2.90 16.83 8.91
CA LEU A 277 1.77 17.77 8.86
C LEU A 277 2.11 19.14 9.44
N GLY A 278 3.01 19.22 10.42
CA GLY A 278 3.46 20.52 10.96
C GLY A 278 4.23 21.32 9.92
N ALA A 279 5.12 20.67 9.18
CA ALA A 279 5.83 21.28 8.06
C ALA A 279 4.88 21.68 6.91
N GLU A 280 3.86 20.86 6.61
CA GLU A 280 2.84 21.18 5.61
C GLU A 280 1.98 22.39 6.03
N VAL A 281 1.68 22.55 7.32
CA VAL A 281 1.00 23.75 7.86
C VAL A 281 1.89 24.97 7.73
N ALA A 282 3.16 24.90 8.10
CA ALA A 282 4.11 25.99 7.96
C ALA A 282 4.31 26.42 6.49
N ALA A 283 4.15 25.51 5.55
CA ALA A 283 4.23 25.77 4.11
C ALA A 283 2.87 26.14 3.48
N GLU A 284 1.83 26.40 4.28
CA GLU A 284 0.47 26.76 3.85
C GLU A 284 -0.19 25.73 2.91
N ARG A 285 0.29 24.50 2.86
CA ARG A 285 -0.32 23.40 2.09
C ARG A 285 -1.35 22.60 2.89
N PHE A 286 -1.32 22.73 4.22
CA PHE A 286 -2.30 22.12 5.11
C PHE A 286 -2.85 23.16 6.09
N ARG A 287 -4.17 23.16 6.32
CA ARG A 287 -4.81 24.13 7.21
C ARG A 287 -4.52 23.83 8.66
N GLN A 288 -4.19 24.85 9.41
CA GLN A 288 -3.88 24.75 10.84
C GLN A 288 -5.10 24.30 11.68
N ASP A 289 -6.31 24.75 11.34
CA ASP A 289 -7.54 24.37 12.04
C ASP A 289 -7.87 22.88 11.87
N LEU A 290 -7.70 22.35 10.67
CA LEU A 290 -7.87 20.92 10.40
C LEU A 290 -6.77 20.09 11.10
N TYR A 291 -5.52 20.56 11.09
CA TYR A 291 -4.41 19.90 11.79
C TYR A 291 -4.75 19.67 13.27
N TYR A 292 -5.17 20.70 14.01
CA TYR A 292 -5.55 20.55 15.42
C TYR A 292 -6.78 19.67 15.63
N ARG A 293 -7.65 19.55 14.65
CA ARG A 293 -8.84 18.69 14.75
C ARG A 293 -8.53 17.22 14.49
N LEU A 294 -7.56 16.92 13.64
CA LEU A 294 -7.10 15.56 13.32
C LEU A 294 -6.03 15.06 14.27
N ASN A 295 -5.06 15.90 14.61
CA ASN A 295 -3.95 15.56 15.50
C ASN A 295 -4.32 15.77 16.98
N VAL A 296 -5.39 15.09 17.44
CA VAL A 296 -5.75 15.03 18.85
C VAL A 296 -4.85 14.06 19.59
N ILE A 297 -4.58 12.92 18.97
CA ILE A 297 -3.66 11.91 19.50
C ILE A 297 -2.77 11.45 18.35
N GLU A 298 -1.46 11.60 18.51
CA GLU A 298 -0.49 11.11 17.55
C GLU A 298 -0.02 9.70 17.92
N LEU A 299 0.07 8.82 16.92
CA LEU A 299 0.62 7.49 17.02
C LEU A 299 1.70 7.29 15.96
N ARG A 300 2.97 7.29 16.38
CA ARG A 300 4.09 7.10 15.47
C ARG A 300 4.34 5.60 15.22
N VAL A 301 4.37 5.21 13.95
CA VAL A 301 4.77 3.87 13.52
C VAL A 301 6.28 3.87 13.27
N PRO A 302 7.07 3.05 13.98
CA PRO A 302 8.52 3.05 13.82
C PRO A 302 8.92 2.52 12.44
N PRO A 303 9.87 3.15 11.75
CA PRO A 303 10.42 2.62 10.51
C PRO A 303 11.20 1.32 10.76
N LEU A 304 11.37 0.50 9.72
CA LEU A 304 11.96 -0.84 9.86
C LEU A 304 13.38 -0.81 10.42
N ARG A 305 14.17 0.21 10.09
CA ARG A 305 15.53 0.41 10.63
C ARG A 305 15.60 0.65 12.14
N GLU A 306 14.51 1.10 12.78
CA GLU A 306 14.41 1.26 14.24
C GLU A 306 13.95 -0.03 14.95
N ARG A 307 13.61 -1.09 14.18
CA ARG A 307 13.14 -2.40 14.67
C ARG A 307 13.81 -3.56 13.93
N ARG A 308 15.14 -3.51 13.83
CA ARG A 308 15.94 -4.48 13.05
C ARG A 308 15.76 -5.92 13.51
N ASP A 309 15.52 -6.14 14.81
CA ASP A 309 15.25 -7.47 15.37
C ASP A 309 14.00 -8.12 14.77
N ASP A 310 13.08 -7.31 14.23
CA ASP A 310 11.85 -7.78 13.61
C ASP A 310 12.03 -8.18 12.14
N ILE A 311 13.17 -7.89 11.51
CA ILE A 311 13.42 -8.19 10.09
C ILE A 311 13.38 -9.70 9.85
N GLU A 312 14.01 -10.48 10.70
CA GLU A 312 14.07 -11.94 10.56
C GLU A 312 12.68 -12.59 10.65
N PRO A 313 11.86 -12.35 11.70
CA PRO A 313 10.51 -12.89 11.76
C PRO A 313 9.59 -12.36 10.66
N LEU A 314 9.75 -11.10 10.22
CA LEU A 314 9.01 -10.54 9.10
C LEU A 314 9.37 -11.25 7.79
N ALA A 315 10.67 -11.42 7.52
CA ALA A 315 11.14 -12.10 6.32
C ALA A 315 10.68 -13.56 6.28
N GLY A 316 10.77 -14.28 7.39
CA GLY A 316 10.25 -15.65 7.50
C GLY A 316 8.74 -15.72 7.25
N HIS A 317 7.96 -14.78 7.77
CA HIS A 317 6.52 -14.73 7.50
C HIS A 317 6.21 -14.48 6.01
N VAL A 318 6.92 -13.52 5.39
CA VAL A 318 6.76 -13.21 3.95
C VAL A 318 7.09 -14.44 3.10
N LEU A 319 8.23 -15.09 3.34
CA LEU A 319 8.64 -16.26 2.57
C LEU A 319 7.68 -17.44 2.74
N LYS A 320 7.15 -17.64 3.94
CA LYS A 320 6.15 -18.67 4.21
C LYS A 320 4.84 -18.38 3.47
N ARG A 321 4.40 -17.12 3.42
CA ARG A 321 3.23 -16.68 2.65
C ARG A 321 3.46 -16.92 1.15
N LEU A 322 4.60 -16.48 0.61
CA LEU A 322 4.95 -16.67 -0.80
C LEU A 322 5.00 -18.15 -1.20
N ALA A 323 5.53 -19.01 -0.32
CA ALA A 323 5.54 -20.46 -0.54
C ALA A 323 4.12 -21.03 -0.60
N ALA A 324 3.22 -20.58 0.29
CA ALA A 324 1.83 -21.01 0.29
C ALA A 324 1.09 -20.54 -0.97
N ASP A 325 1.30 -19.27 -1.37
CA ASP A 325 0.62 -18.65 -2.52
C ASP A 325 1.09 -19.26 -3.86
N THR A 326 2.37 -19.60 -3.96
CA THR A 326 2.96 -20.17 -5.19
C THR A 326 2.89 -21.69 -5.25
N GLY A 327 2.51 -22.37 -4.16
CA GLY A 327 2.58 -23.82 -4.03
C GLY A 327 4.01 -24.38 -4.11
N GLN A 328 5.01 -23.51 -3.96
CA GLN A 328 6.43 -23.87 -3.93
C GLN A 328 6.88 -24.11 -2.49
N PRO A 329 7.94 -24.90 -2.28
CA PRO A 329 8.48 -25.06 -0.94
C PRO A 329 9.13 -23.75 -0.47
N GLU A 330 9.02 -23.50 0.83
CA GLU A 330 9.56 -22.32 1.50
C GLU A 330 11.06 -22.15 1.24
N ALA A 331 11.45 -21.00 0.71
CA ALA A 331 12.85 -20.62 0.55
C ALA A 331 13.42 -20.17 1.89
N LYS A 332 14.69 -20.49 2.14
CA LYS A 332 15.40 -20.09 3.36
C LYS A 332 16.41 -18.98 3.06
N LEU A 333 16.52 -18.02 3.96
CA LEU A 333 17.56 -17.02 3.89
C LEU A 333 18.90 -17.61 4.33
N HIS A 334 19.94 -17.39 3.51
CA HIS A 334 21.32 -17.64 3.95
C HIS A 334 21.70 -16.66 5.07
N PRO A 335 22.51 -17.02 6.09
CA PRO A 335 22.91 -16.10 7.16
C PRO A 335 23.47 -14.77 6.64
N GLN A 336 24.31 -14.81 5.61
CA GLN A 336 24.84 -13.58 4.97
C GLN A 336 23.75 -12.70 4.34
N ALA A 337 22.68 -13.29 3.78
CA ALA A 337 21.54 -12.55 3.27
C ALA A 337 20.75 -11.87 4.41
N LEU A 338 20.60 -12.57 5.54
CA LEU A 338 19.95 -12.02 6.72
C LEU A 338 20.75 -10.84 7.33
N ASP A 339 22.08 -10.97 7.42
CA ASP A 339 22.96 -9.90 7.89
C ASP A 339 22.90 -8.68 6.95
N ALA A 340 22.89 -8.91 5.64
CA ALA A 340 22.71 -7.87 4.65
C ALA A 340 21.36 -7.15 4.80
N LEU A 341 20.26 -7.86 5.04
CA LEU A 341 18.96 -7.27 5.34
C LEU A 341 18.98 -6.46 6.63
N LYS A 342 19.61 -6.97 7.72
CA LYS A 342 19.68 -6.25 9.01
C LYS A 342 20.52 -4.97 8.93
N SER A 343 21.48 -4.89 8.01
CA SER A 343 22.32 -3.71 7.78
C SER A 343 21.70 -2.68 6.82
N TYR A 344 20.67 -3.06 6.07
CA TYR A 344 20.02 -2.20 5.09
C TYR A 344 19.04 -1.20 5.73
N ARG A 345 18.92 0.01 5.19
CA ARG A 345 18.13 1.11 5.77
C ARG A 345 16.61 1.00 5.52
N PHE A 346 16.20 0.28 4.50
CA PHE A 346 14.81 0.14 4.08
C PHE A 346 14.04 1.46 3.93
N PRO A 347 14.37 2.33 2.97
CA PRO A 347 13.61 3.57 2.75
C PRO A 347 12.13 3.31 2.44
N GLY A 348 11.79 2.16 1.83
CA GLY A 348 10.41 1.70 1.60
C GLY A 348 9.87 0.75 2.68
N ASN A 349 10.59 0.60 3.80
CA ASN A 349 10.19 -0.18 4.97
C ASN A 349 9.73 -1.62 4.67
N VAL A 350 8.62 -2.08 5.25
CA VAL A 350 8.12 -3.44 5.08
C VAL A 350 7.70 -3.72 3.65
N ARG A 351 7.12 -2.74 2.95
CA ARG A 351 6.74 -2.90 1.53
C ARG A 351 7.97 -3.16 0.65
N GLU A 352 9.08 -2.50 0.91
CA GLU A 352 10.34 -2.77 0.19
C GLU A 352 10.90 -4.14 0.54
N LEU A 353 10.89 -4.53 1.81
CA LEU A 353 11.29 -5.87 2.24
C LEU A 353 10.45 -6.97 1.56
N GLU A 354 9.12 -6.81 1.51
CA GLU A 354 8.22 -7.73 0.83
C GLU A 354 8.55 -7.86 -0.66
N ASN A 355 8.66 -6.74 -1.38
CA ASN A 355 8.99 -6.74 -2.82
C ASN A 355 10.38 -7.35 -3.10
N MET A 356 11.34 -7.11 -2.22
CA MET A 356 12.69 -7.66 -2.33
C MET A 356 12.69 -9.18 -2.16
N LEU A 357 11.99 -9.68 -1.14
CA LEU A 357 11.88 -11.12 -0.87
C LEU A 357 11.06 -11.85 -1.93
N GLU A 358 9.99 -11.24 -2.45
CA GLU A 358 9.19 -11.78 -3.54
C GLU A 358 10.04 -11.97 -4.80
N ARG A 359 10.81 -10.96 -5.18
CA ARG A 359 11.75 -11.04 -6.30
C ARG A 359 12.82 -12.11 -6.07
N ALA A 360 13.44 -12.13 -4.88
CA ALA A 360 14.46 -13.10 -4.53
C ALA A 360 13.91 -14.53 -4.52
N HIS A 361 12.70 -14.73 -3.96
CA HIS A 361 12.01 -16.03 -3.98
C HIS A 361 11.72 -16.55 -5.39
N THR A 362 11.38 -15.63 -6.32
CA THR A 362 11.10 -15.98 -7.71
C THR A 362 12.36 -16.36 -8.50
N LEU A 363 13.50 -15.76 -8.15
CA LEU A 363 14.76 -15.90 -8.91
C LEU A 363 15.75 -16.87 -8.25
N CYS A 364 15.55 -17.24 -6.98
CA CYS A 364 16.51 -18.11 -6.27
C CYS A 364 16.58 -19.51 -6.88
N GLU A 365 17.81 -19.98 -7.09
CA GLU A 365 18.11 -21.36 -7.37
C GLU A 365 18.23 -22.13 -6.04
N ASN A 366 17.89 -23.40 -6.00
CA ASN A 366 18.09 -24.29 -4.83
C ASN A 366 17.32 -23.93 -3.53
N LYS A 367 16.27 -23.09 -3.58
CA LYS A 367 15.43 -22.72 -2.40
C LYS A 367 16.21 -22.05 -1.28
N GLN A 368 17.33 -21.46 -1.59
CA GLN A 368 18.14 -20.67 -0.66
C GLN A 368 18.40 -19.30 -1.27
N ILE A 369 18.03 -18.25 -0.55
CA ILE A 369 18.23 -16.86 -0.97
C ILE A 369 19.58 -16.41 -0.44
N GLU A 370 20.48 -16.07 -1.34
CA GLU A 370 21.80 -15.52 -1.04
C GLU A 370 21.77 -13.98 -1.01
N ALA A 371 22.82 -13.35 -0.49
CA ALA A 371 22.91 -11.89 -0.43
C ALA A 371 22.85 -11.23 -1.82
N GLY A 372 23.38 -11.90 -2.87
CA GLY A 372 23.32 -11.42 -4.25
C GLY A 372 21.90 -11.39 -4.83
N ASP A 373 21.00 -12.29 -4.40
CA ASP A 373 19.63 -12.35 -4.89
C ASP A 373 18.78 -11.16 -4.42
N LEU A 374 19.16 -10.56 -3.28
CA LEU A 374 18.44 -9.43 -2.69
C LEU A 374 18.58 -8.14 -3.50
N ARG A 375 19.66 -7.99 -4.31
CA ARG A 375 19.95 -6.79 -5.12
C ARG A 375 19.77 -5.50 -4.33
N LEU A 376 20.41 -5.43 -3.16
CA LEU A 376 20.39 -4.24 -2.32
C LEU A 376 20.98 -3.05 -3.09
N ALA A 377 20.31 -1.90 -3.05
CA ALA A 377 20.82 -0.69 -3.69
C ALA A 377 22.09 -0.24 -2.98
N GLU A 378 23.20 -0.15 -3.72
CA GLU A 378 24.46 0.41 -3.23
C GLU A 378 24.22 1.86 -2.77
N GLY A 379 24.48 2.17 -1.52
CA GLY A 379 24.22 3.48 -0.89
C GLY A 379 23.13 3.46 0.20
N ASN A 380 22.29 2.43 0.27
CA ASN A 380 21.33 2.23 1.35
C ASN A 380 21.79 1.22 2.42
N CYS A 381 22.97 0.62 2.23
CA CYS A 381 23.62 -0.09 3.32
C CYS A 381 24.20 0.94 4.31
N HIS A 382 24.04 0.70 5.60
CA HIS A 382 24.84 1.44 6.57
C HIS A 382 26.32 1.15 6.28
N PRO A 383 27.16 2.11 5.95
CA PRO A 383 28.52 1.99 6.36
C PRO A 383 28.47 1.93 7.91
N GLU A 384 29.23 1.09 8.54
CA GLU A 384 29.55 1.22 9.95
C GLU A 384 30.26 2.58 10.15
N GLY A 385 29.52 3.65 10.25
CA GLY A 385 29.92 5.04 10.22
C GLY A 385 28.67 5.90 10.12
N GLY A 386 27.72 5.72 11.04
CA GLY A 386 26.67 6.71 11.28
C GLY A 386 27.32 8.05 11.59
N VAL A 387 26.64 9.16 11.26
CA VAL A 387 27.01 10.46 11.82
C VAL A 387 27.24 10.22 13.30
N PRO A 388 28.47 10.35 13.79
CA PRO A 388 28.76 10.02 15.16
C PRO A 388 27.88 10.87 16.05
N ASP A 389 27.39 10.29 17.13
CA ASP A 389 26.65 11.01 18.14
C ASP A 389 27.47 12.24 18.53
N LEU A 390 26.89 13.42 18.44
CA LEU A 390 27.58 14.69 18.75
C LEU A 390 28.25 14.66 20.14
N THR A 391 27.78 13.77 21.03
CA THR A 391 28.36 13.51 22.33
C THR A 391 29.70 12.76 22.27
N GLN A 392 30.09 12.18 21.14
CA GLN A 392 31.34 11.43 20.96
C GLN A 392 32.38 12.20 20.17
N ILE A 393 32.08 13.43 19.72
CA ILE A 393 33.02 14.27 18.99
C ILE A 393 33.64 15.29 19.95
N ASP A 394 34.77 14.92 20.58
CA ASP A 394 35.55 15.86 21.42
C ASP A 394 36.20 16.97 20.61
N ASN A 395 36.50 16.73 19.35
CA ASN A 395 37.10 17.70 18.43
C ASN A 395 36.63 17.47 16.97
N LEU A 396 35.83 18.40 16.47
CA LEU A 396 35.29 18.35 15.12
C LEU A 396 36.36 18.37 14.02
N GLU A 397 37.43 19.15 14.20
CA GLU A 397 38.56 19.24 13.23
C GLU A 397 39.28 17.90 13.12
N ALA A 398 39.61 17.27 14.25
CA ALA A 398 40.25 15.95 14.27
C ALA A 398 39.39 14.87 13.65
N TYR A 399 38.10 14.92 13.87
CA TYR A 399 37.13 14.03 13.23
C TYR A 399 37.08 14.21 11.72
N LEU A 400 36.97 15.45 11.22
CA LEU A 400 36.93 15.76 9.80
C LEU A 400 38.26 15.38 9.12
N GLU A 401 39.38 15.58 9.77
CA GLU A 401 40.71 15.15 9.27
C GLU A 401 40.80 13.62 9.12
N ASN A 402 40.23 12.86 10.07
CA ASN A 402 40.21 11.41 10.01
C ASN A 402 39.34 10.91 8.85
N VAL A 403 38.13 11.47 8.68
CA VAL A 403 37.22 11.16 7.56
C VAL A 403 37.88 11.51 6.23
N GLU A 404 38.51 12.69 6.12
CA GLU A 404 39.22 13.13 4.92
C GLU A 404 40.35 12.17 4.56
N ARG A 405 41.14 11.75 5.55
CA ARG A 405 42.23 10.78 5.37
C ARG A 405 41.74 9.44 4.86
N GLN A 406 40.62 8.91 5.44
CA GLN A 406 40.03 7.64 5.02
C GLN A 406 39.54 7.69 3.58
N LEU A 407 38.84 8.77 3.18
CA LEU A 407 38.34 8.94 1.80
C LEU A 407 39.51 9.04 0.80
N LEU A 408 40.60 9.71 1.16
CA LEU A 408 41.78 9.80 0.30
C LEU A 408 42.47 8.45 0.15
N LEU A 409 42.60 7.66 1.23
CA LEU A 409 43.19 6.32 1.19
C LEU A 409 42.34 5.38 0.34
N GLN A 410 41.03 5.37 0.54
CA GLN A 410 40.10 4.55 -0.24
C GLN A 410 40.20 4.88 -1.75
N ALA A 411 40.18 6.15 -2.11
CA ALA A 411 40.31 6.57 -3.52
C ALA A 411 41.65 6.18 -4.13
N LEU A 412 42.74 6.19 -3.37
CA LEU A 412 44.06 5.75 -3.81
C LEU A 412 44.10 4.22 -4.02
N GLU A 413 43.56 3.45 -3.08
CA GLU A 413 43.47 1.98 -3.18
C GLU A 413 42.66 1.55 -4.40
N GLU A 414 41.47 2.11 -4.59
CA GLU A 414 40.58 1.81 -5.72
C GLU A 414 41.21 2.19 -7.07
N THR A 415 42.08 3.22 -7.12
CA THR A 415 42.77 3.64 -8.33
C THR A 415 44.20 3.09 -8.44
N ARG A 416 44.55 2.09 -7.61
CA ARG A 416 45.90 1.50 -7.58
C ARG A 416 47.01 2.55 -7.43
N TRP A 417 46.80 3.49 -6.52
CA TRP A 417 47.70 4.59 -6.20
C TRP A 417 47.95 5.58 -7.35
N ASN A 418 47.05 5.61 -8.34
CA ASN A 418 47.08 6.62 -9.39
C ASN A 418 46.46 7.94 -8.88
N ARG A 419 47.33 8.88 -8.51
CA ARG A 419 46.93 10.16 -7.89
C ARG A 419 46.03 11.02 -8.79
N THR A 420 46.20 10.95 -10.11
CA THR A 420 45.36 11.70 -11.07
C THR A 420 43.96 11.10 -11.15
N ALA A 421 43.86 9.79 -11.23
CA ALA A 421 42.57 9.10 -11.26
C ALA A 421 41.82 9.24 -9.91
N ALA A 422 42.54 9.18 -8.79
CA ALA A 422 41.97 9.40 -7.47
C ALA A 422 41.43 10.85 -7.28
N ALA A 423 42.15 11.85 -7.79
CA ALA A 423 41.69 13.23 -7.78
C ALA A 423 40.43 13.42 -8.61
N GLN A 424 40.34 12.80 -9.79
CA GLN A 424 39.12 12.83 -10.64
C GLN A 424 37.93 12.16 -9.94
N ARG A 425 38.16 11.02 -9.30
CA ARG A 425 37.10 10.27 -8.58
C ARG A 425 36.52 11.06 -7.42
N LEU A 426 37.35 11.83 -6.71
CA LEU A 426 36.91 12.70 -5.60
C LEU A 426 36.50 14.10 -6.07
N ASN A 427 36.42 14.34 -7.37
CA ASN A 427 36.15 15.65 -7.97
C ASN A 427 37.04 16.78 -7.44
N LEU A 428 38.34 16.45 -7.20
CA LEU A 428 39.34 17.38 -6.71
C LEU A 428 40.29 17.77 -7.83
N SER A 429 40.80 19.02 -7.79
CA SER A 429 41.92 19.38 -8.65
C SER A 429 43.17 18.61 -8.23
N PHE A 430 44.06 18.30 -9.20
CA PHE A 430 45.31 17.60 -8.92
C PHE A 430 46.18 18.36 -7.90
N ARG A 431 46.14 19.69 -7.92
CA ARG A 431 46.84 20.53 -6.92
C ARG A 431 46.25 20.37 -5.53
N SER A 432 44.94 20.32 -5.41
CA SER A 432 44.25 20.11 -4.13
C SER A 432 44.50 18.70 -3.58
N MET A 433 44.50 17.70 -4.44
CA MET A 433 44.81 16.30 -4.05
C MET A 433 46.24 16.20 -3.51
N ARG A 434 47.20 16.75 -4.22
CA ARG A 434 48.61 16.73 -3.79
C ARG A 434 48.84 17.43 -2.45
N TYR A 435 48.19 18.58 -2.22
CA TYR A 435 48.25 19.29 -0.95
C TYR A 435 47.73 18.45 0.21
N ARG A 436 46.60 17.78 0.00
CA ARG A 436 45.94 16.93 1.02
C ARG A 436 46.78 15.67 1.33
N LEU A 437 47.30 15.02 0.29
CA LEU A 437 48.19 13.86 0.47
C LEU A 437 49.44 14.23 1.28
N LYS A 438 50.04 15.38 0.99
CA LYS A 438 51.20 15.88 1.75
C LYS A 438 50.82 16.22 3.20
N LYS A 439 49.62 16.79 3.44
CA LYS A 439 49.11 17.10 4.78
C LYS A 439 48.99 15.83 5.65
N PHE A 440 48.60 14.72 5.05
CA PHE A 440 48.37 13.46 5.76
C PHE A 440 49.54 12.47 5.68
N GLY A 441 50.69 12.88 5.07
CA GLY A 441 51.86 12.01 4.96
C GLY A 441 51.64 10.79 4.05
N LEU A 442 50.76 10.90 3.05
CA LEU A 442 50.42 9.86 2.09
C LEU A 442 51.10 10.11 0.71
N ASP A 443 52.18 10.87 0.66
CA ASP A 443 52.91 11.23 -0.57
C ASP A 443 53.75 10.06 -1.12
#